data_ce8699717ecc71a81cec6e58d5d03114
#
_entry.id   ce8699717ecc71a81cec6e58d5d03114
#
_cell.length_a   1.000
_cell.length_b   1.000
_cell.length_c   1.000
_cell.angle_alpha   90.00
_cell.angle_beta   90.00
_cell.angle_gamma   90.00
#
_symmetry.space_group_name_H-M   'P 1'
#
loop_
_entity.id
_entity.type
_entity.pdbx_description
1 polymer ?
#
loop_
_entity_poly.entity_id
_entity_poly.type
_entity_poly.pdbx_seq_one_letter_code
_entity_poly.pdbx_strand_id
1 'polypeptide(L)'
;KAKAYEQGCLVELVNVHSPALGIEPIHRAVFGVSMTELAGAFLSFAARHGAHACGMAGAQQTFCFVDETCTGPSTAERVECLKNAPWPLAVGTLDAFLTEFLAQRPGAKVDYIHGADNVRALARAGAVGVILPDFAKSDLFRGVVLGGVLPKKTFSMGHAEEKRYYLECRQIAPQTL
;
A
#
# COMPACT_ATOMS: atom_id res chain seq x y z
N LYS A 1 24.71 -13.72 -36.86
CA LYS A 1 24.54 -13.25 -35.47
C LYS A 1 23.45 -14.12 -34.84
N ALA A 2 23.79 -15.02 -33.90
CA ALA A 2 22.82 -15.75 -33.14
C ALA A 2 21.92 -14.73 -32.41
N LYS A 3 20.59 -14.89 -32.52
CA LYS A 3 19.66 -14.11 -31.69
C LYS A 3 19.90 -14.54 -30.26
N ALA A 4 20.16 -13.58 -29.38
CA ALA A 4 20.29 -13.85 -27.96
C ALA A 4 18.91 -14.19 -27.40
N TYR A 5 18.61 -15.48 -27.24
CA TYR A 5 17.33 -15.98 -26.71
C TYR A 5 17.10 -15.50 -25.26
N GLU A 6 18.16 -15.22 -24.54
CA GLU A 6 18.17 -14.65 -23.19
C GLU A 6 17.66 -13.20 -23.12
N GLN A 7 17.58 -12.50 -24.24
CA GLN A 7 17.09 -11.11 -24.29
C GLN A 7 15.56 -11.00 -24.30
N GLY A 8 14.85 -12.11 -24.46
CA GLY A 8 13.38 -12.13 -24.35
C GLY A 8 12.93 -12.31 -22.91
N CYS A 9 11.75 -11.81 -22.57
CA CYS A 9 11.04 -12.14 -21.32
C CYS A 9 9.58 -12.44 -21.62
N LEU A 10 8.98 -13.27 -20.78
CA LEU A 10 7.54 -13.47 -20.81
C LEU A 10 6.86 -12.26 -20.17
N VAL A 11 5.84 -11.73 -20.84
CA VAL A 11 5.03 -10.62 -20.33
C VAL A 11 3.55 -10.96 -20.46
N GLU A 12 2.77 -10.52 -19.51
CA GLU A 12 1.32 -10.55 -19.56
C GLU A 12 0.79 -9.15 -19.82
N LEU A 13 -0.07 -9.02 -20.84
CA LEU A 13 -0.77 -7.76 -21.13
C LEU A 13 -2.18 -7.84 -20.57
N VAL A 14 -2.47 -6.97 -19.61
CA VAL A 14 -3.76 -6.93 -18.94
C VAL A 14 -4.50 -5.63 -19.27
N ASN A 15 -5.78 -5.75 -19.64
CA ASN A 15 -6.65 -4.60 -19.78
C ASN A 15 -7.09 -4.10 -18.40
N VAL A 16 -6.55 -2.98 -17.95
CA VAL A 16 -6.87 -2.37 -16.65
C VAL A 16 -8.36 -2.00 -16.51
N HIS A 17 -9.06 -1.78 -17.63
CA HIS A 17 -10.50 -1.47 -17.63
C HIS A 17 -11.39 -2.72 -17.55
N SER A 18 -10.81 -3.91 -17.61
CA SER A 18 -11.59 -5.14 -17.47
C SER A 18 -12.32 -5.18 -16.14
N PRO A 19 -13.66 -5.42 -16.13
CA PRO A 19 -14.41 -5.54 -14.88
C PRO A 19 -13.96 -6.74 -14.03
N ALA A 20 -13.39 -7.76 -14.67
CA ALA A 20 -12.88 -8.95 -13.99
C ALA A 20 -11.57 -8.70 -13.23
N LEU A 21 -10.86 -7.59 -13.52
CA LEU A 21 -9.63 -7.25 -12.82
C LEU A 21 -9.95 -6.54 -11.51
N GLY A 22 -9.82 -7.21 -10.38
CA GLY A 22 -9.84 -6.61 -9.04
C GLY A 22 -8.51 -5.91 -8.74
N ILE A 23 -8.54 -4.72 -8.16
CA ILE A 23 -7.37 -4.04 -7.60
C ILE A 23 -7.67 -3.76 -6.13
N GLU A 24 -6.86 -4.30 -5.25
CA GLU A 24 -7.02 -4.16 -3.80
C GLU A 24 -5.83 -3.41 -3.20
N PRO A 25 -6.05 -2.46 -2.28
CA PRO A 25 -4.96 -1.78 -1.60
C PRO A 25 -4.18 -2.76 -0.73
N ILE A 26 -2.88 -2.55 -0.66
CA ILE A 26 -2.04 -3.24 0.31
C ILE A 26 -1.89 -2.33 1.52
N HIS A 27 -2.34 -2.80 2.66
CA HIS A 27 -2.32 -2.08 3.92
C HIS A 27 -0.98 -2.24 4.65
N ARG A 28 -0.83 -1.61 5.79
CA ARG A 28 0.39 -1.69 6.62
C ARG A 28 0.06 -2.15 8.02
N ALA A 29 0.93 -2.98 8.59
CA ALA A 29 0.97 -3.28 10.01
C ALA A 29 2.33 -2.82 10.56
N VAL A 30 2.32 -1.97 11.57
CA VAL A 30 3.52 -1.40 12.19
C VAL A 30 3.67 -1.97 13.59
N PHE A 31 4.83 -2.52 13.89
CA PHE A 31 5.15 -3.17 15.15
C PHE A 31 6.11 -2.30 15.96
N GLY A 32 6.04 -2.42 17.29
CA GLY A 32 6.95 -1.74 18.21
C GLY A 32 6.62 -0.27 18.44
N VAL A 33 5.38 0.14 18.16
CA VAL A 33 4.89 1.52 18.36
C VAL A 33 3.46 1.49 18.89
N SER A 34 3.01 2.57 19.55
CA SER A 34 1.60 2.79 19.87
C SER A 34 0.86 3.52 18.76
N MET A 35 -0.47 3.34 18.69
CA MET A 35 -1.30 4.07 17.72
C MET A 35 -1.22 5.59 17.94
N THR A 36 -1.19 6.05 19.17
CA THR A 36 -1.08 7.48 19.50
C THR A 36 0.23 8.06 18.98
N GLU A 37 1.35 7.35 19.15
CA GLU A 37 2.65 7.77 18.64
C GLU A 37 2.67 7.78 17.11
N LEU A 38 2.23 6.69 16.47
CA LEU A 38 2.27 6.57 15.01
C LEU A 38 1.38 7.62 14.34
N ALA A 39 0.13 7.76 14.79
CA ALA A 39 -0.81 8.73 14.20
C ALA A 39 -0.39 10.18 14.49
N GLY A 40 0.13 10.48 15.68
CA GLY A 40 0.66 11.81 16.01
C GLY A 40 1.88 12.18 15.16
N ALA A 41 2.80 11.24 14.95
CA ALA A 41 3.95 11.42 14.06
C ALA A 41 3.52 11.60 12.60
N PHE A 42 2.51 10.83 12.15
CA PHE A 42 1.94 10.95 10.82
C PHE A 42 1.36 12.34 10.54
N LEU A 43 0.55 12.87 11.45
CA LEU A 43 -0.01 14.22 11.31
C LEU A 43 1.07 15.30 11.32
N SER A 44 2.09 15.16 12.17
CA SER A 44 3.23 16.05 12.21
C SER A 44 4.04 16.02 10.90
N PHE A 45 4.25 14.83 10.35
CA PHE A 45 4.87 14.64 9.03
C PHE A 45 4.04 15.33 7.93
N ALA A 46 2.73 15.05 7.89
CA ALA A 46 1.83 15.64 6.90
C ALA A 46 1.87 17.18 6.93
N ALA A 47 1.83 17.77 8.11
CA ALA A 47 1.91 19.24 8.28
C ALA A 47 3.23 19.82 7.77
N ARG A 48 4.37 19.17 8.04
CA ARG A 48 5.68 19.60 7.52
C ARG A 48 5.74 19.59 5.99
N HIS A 49 4.96 18.75 5.35
CA HIS A 49 4.87 18.63 3.89
C HIS A 49 3.69 19.40 3.27
N GLY A 50 3.09 20.32 4.02
CA GLY A 50 2.02 21.21 3.52
C GLY A 50 0.64 20.58 3.45
N ALA A 51 0.47 19.32 3.89
CA ALA A 51 -0.83 18.71 4.04
C ALA A 51 -1.50 19.18 5.34
N HIS A 52 -2.83 19.24 5.34
CA HIS A 52 -3.60 19.67 6.49
C HIS A 52 -4.63 18.62 6.89
N ALA A 53 -4.71 18.35 8.19
CA ALA A 53 -5.80 17.56 8.73
C ALA A 53 -7.15 18.24 8.45
N CYS A 54 -8.17 17.46 8.11
CA CYS A 54 -9.51 17.97 7.80
C CYS A 54 -10.60 16.96 8.21
N GLY A 55 -11.86 17.37 8.15
CA GLY A 55 -12.97 16.44 8.26
C GLY A 55 -13.17 15.60 6.99
N MET A 56 -13.92 14.51 7.11
CA MET A 56 -14.23 13.59 6.00
C MET A 56 -14.77 14.29 4.74
N ALA A 57 -15.64 15.28 4.88
CA ALA A 57 -16.24 16.00 3.75
C ALA A 57 -15.23 16.79 2.89
N GLY A 58 -14.05 17.09 3.42
CA GLY A 58 -12.99 17.81 2.69
C GLY A 58 -11.77 16.95 2.39
N ALA A 59 -11.84 15.65 2.68
CA ALA A 59 -10.71 14.76 2.58
C ALA A 59 -10.35 14.45 1.12
N GLN A 60 -9.08 14.60 0.78
CA GLN A 60 -8.48 14.07 -0.45
C GLN A 60 -7.88 12.68 -0.21
N GLN A 61 -7.41 12.44 0.99
CA GLN A 61 -6.84 11.16 1.41
C GLN A 61 -7.36 10.80 2.81
N THR A 62 -7.62 9.53 3.02
CA THR A 62 -8.06 8.99 4.31
C THR A 62 -7.16 7.84 4.75
N PHE A 63 -6.94 7.73 6.06
CA PHE A 63 -6.11 6.70 6.68
C PHE A 63 -6.81 6.22 7.94
N CYS A 64 -7.10 4.94 8.02
CA CYS A 64 -7.74 4.35 9.18
C CYS A 64 -6.69 3.62 10.01
N PHE A 65 -6.45 4.11 11.23
CA PHE A 65 -5.55 3.51 12.21
C PHE A 65 -6.34 2.60 13.14
N VAL A 66 -5.84 1.40 13.36
CA VAL A 66 -6.44 0.40 14.23
C VAL A 66 -5.38 -0.25 15.12
N ASP A 67 -5.73 -0.51 16.37
CA ASP A 67 -4.91 -1.28 17.31
C ASP A 67 -5.79 -2.23 18.12
N GLU A 68 -5.25 -2.82 19.17
CA GLU A 68 -5.96 -3.75 20.04
C GLU A 68 -7.19 -3.12 20.72
N THR A 69 -7.24 -1.81 20.87
CA THR A 69 -8.37 -1.10 21.49
C THR A 69 -9.57 -0.97 20.56
N CYS A 70 -9.35 -1.13 19.24
CA CYS A 70 -10.39 -1.04 18.20
C CYS A 70 -11.15 -2.35 17.98
N THR A 71 -11.06 -3.33 18.87
CA THR A 71 -11.55 -4.70 18.65
C THR A 71 -13.00 -4.95 19.04
N GLY A 72 -13.67 -3.99 19.68
CA GLY A 72 -15.07 -4.11 20.11
C GLY A 72 -16.05 -3.42 19.18
N PRO A 73 -17.33 -3.82 19.19
CA PRO A 73 -18.36 -3.20 18.33
C PRO A 73 -18.63 -1.72 18.65
N SER A 74 -18.08 -1.21 19.75
CA SER A 74 -18.25 0.19 20.21
C SER A 74 -16.97 1.01 20.15
N THR A 75 -15.84 0.44 19.70
CA THR A 75 -14.57 1.16 19.62
C THR A 75 -14.36 1.71 18.22
N ALA A 76 -14.35 3.04 18.12
CA ALA A 76 -14.15 3.72 16.85
C ALA A 76 -12.69 3.59 16.38
N GLU A 77 -12.49 3.12 15.17
CA GLU A 77 -11.22 3.22 14.45
C GLU A 77 -10.83 4.69 14.34
N ARG A 78 -9.54 4.98 14.49
CA ARG A 78 -9.05 6.35 14.34
C ARG A 78 -8.85 6.70 12.89
N VAL A 79 -9.69 7.57 12.33
CA VAL A 79 -9.61 8.00 10.94
C VAL A 79 -8.95 9.36 10.85
N GLU A 80 -7.83 9.43 10.14
CA GLU A 80 -7.14 10.67 9.81
C GLU A 80 -7.41 11.04 8.35
N CYS A 81 -7.79 12.27 8.14
CA CYS A 81 -8.14 12.83 6.83
C CYS A 81 -7.20 13.96 6.47
N LEU A 82 -6.66 13.94 5.26
CA LEU A 82 -5.76 14.97 4.76
C LEU A 82 -6.32 15.65 3.51
N LYS A 83 -6.02 16.95 3.39
CA LYS A 83 -6.11 17.74 2.16
C LYS A 83 -4.74 18.35 1.83
N ASN A 84 -4.54 18.69 0.56
CA ASN A 84 -3.31 19.27 0.02
C ASN A 84 -2.07 18.39 0.26
N ALA A 85 -2.25 17.06 0.31
CA ALA A 85 -1.12 16.15 0.37
C ALA A 85 -0.31 16.23 -0.94
N PRO A 86 1.03 16.35 -0.87
CA PRO A 86 1.86 16.51 -2.07
C PRO A 86 1.96 15.22 -2.91
N TRP A 87 1.66 14.07 -2.31
CA TRP A 87 1.59 12.80 -3.03
C TRP A 87 0.19 12.57 -3.59
N PRO A 88 0.05 12.16 -4.86
CA PRO A 88 -1.27 12.01 -5.49
C PRO A 88 -2.10 10.86 -4.90
N LEU A 89 -1.47 9.86 -4.30
CA LEU A 89 -2.12 8.69 -3.72
C LEU A 89 -1.84 8.58 -2.22
N ALA A 90 -2.82 8.12 -1.45
CA ALA A 90 -2.71 7.89 0.00
C ALA A 90 -1.54 6.94 0.35
N VAL A 91 -1.32 5.90 -0.46
CA VAL A 91 -0.19 4.98 -0.29
C VAL A 91 1.15 5.70 -0.41
N GLY A 92 1.29 6.67 -1.31
CA GLY A 92 2.51 7.46 -1.45
C GLY A 92 2.81 8.31 -0.22
N THR A 93 1.78 8.97 0.32
CA THR A 93 1.88 9.73 1.57
C THR A 93 2.31 8.84 2.74
N LEU A 94 1.66 7.67 2.87
CA LEU A 94 1.97 6.73 3.95
C LEU A 94 3.39 6.14 3.81
N ASP A 95 3.80 5.80 2.60
CA ASP A 95 5.13 5.20 2.36
C ASP A 95 6.27 6.20 2.60
N ALA A 96 6.09 7.46 2.18
CA ALA A 96 7.03 8.54 2.48
C ALA A 96 7.14 8.78 4.00
N PHE A 97 6.00 8.81 4.70
CA PHE A 97 5.97 8.92 6.16
C PHE A 97 6.71 7.75 6.83
N LEU A 98 6.35 6.51 6.47
CA LEU A 98 6.93 5.32 7.10
C LEU A 98 8.44 5.23 6.85
N THR A 99 8.90 5.66 5.67
CA THR A 99 10.34 5.69 5.36
C THR A 99 11.09 6.62 6.33
N GLU A 100 10.58 7.83 6.57
CA GLU A 100 11.18 8.77 7.52
C GLU A 100 11.04 8.29 8.96
N PHE A 101 9.86 7.82 9.34
CA PHE A 101 9.55 7.39 10.70
C PHE A 101 10.40 6.21 11.15
N LEU A 102 10.51 5.16 10.31
CA LEU A 102 11.27 3.96 10.62
C LEU A 102 12.78 4.22 10.68
N ALA A 103 13.30 5.15 9.88
CA ALA A 103 14.70 5.55 9.95
C ALA A 103 15.09 6.10 11.33
N GLN A 104 14.13 6.68 12.06
CA GLN A 104 14.32 7.24 13.41
C GLN A 104 13.91 6.28 14.53
N ARG A 105 13.46 5.07 14.19
CA ARG A 105 12.90 4.06 15.12
C ARG A 105 13.44 2.66 14.83
N PRO A 106 14.69 2.35 15.19
CA PRO A 106 15.32 1.06 14.86
C PRO A 106 14.58 -0.17 15.40
N GLY A 107 13.74 0.00 16.44
CA GLY A 107 12.91 -1.07 17.02
C GLY A 107 11.57 -1.27 16.32
N ALA A 108 11.13 -0.31 15.49
CA ALA A 108 9.88 -0.41 14.76
C ALA A 108 10.06 -1.18 13.44
N LYS A 109 9.04 -1.93 13.05
CA LYS A 109 9.02 -2.70 11.79
C LYS A 109 7.69 -2.50 11.10
N VAL A 110 7.69 -2.55 9.78
CA VAL A 110 6.46 -2.51 8.97
C VAL A 110 6.33 -3.80 8.17
N ASP A 111 5.11 -4.31 8.10
CA ASP A 111 4.72 -5.37 7.18
C ASP A 111 3.59 -4.91 6.25
N TYR A 112 3.47 -5.57 5.11
CA TYR A 112 2.57 -5.26 4.02
C TYR A 112 1.47 -6.30 3.98
N ILE A 113 0.25 -5.89 4.26
CA ILE A 113 -0.86 -6.80 4.54
C ILE A 113 -1.95 -6.67 3.49
N HIS A 114 -2.33 -7.80 2.91
CA HIS A 114 -3.47 -7.92 2.01
C HIS A 114 -4.75 -8.17 2.81
N GLY A 115 -5.78 -7.35 2.56
CA GLY A 115 -7.08 -7.44 3.22
C GLY A 115 -7.13 -6.76 4.59
N ALA A 116 -8.13 -5.91 4.78
CA ALA A 116 -8.32 -5.13 6.01
C ALA A 116 -8.56 -6.02 7.25
N ASP A 117 -9.22 -7.16 7.08
CA ASP A 117 -9.48 -8.09 8.20
C ASP A 117 -8.21 -8.71 8.75
N ASN A 118 -7.23 -8.98 7.88
CA ASN A 118 -5.91 -9.46 8.30
C ASN A 118 -5.16 -8.37 9.09
N VAL A 119 -5.30 -7.09 8.67
CA VAL A 119 -4.74 -5.97 9.44
C VAL A 119 -5.36 -5.89 10.83
N ARG A 120 -6.69 -6.00 10.92
CA ARG A 120 -7.40 -6.01 12.21
C ARG A 120 -7.01 -7.20 13.10
N ALA A 121 -6.75 -8.37 12.49
CA ALA A 121 -6.25 -9.53 13.22
C ALA A 121 -4.86 -9.27 13.81
N LEU A 122 -3.94 -8.66 13.07
CA LEU A 122 -2.62 -8.27 13.56
C LEU A 122 -2.69 -7.15 14.59
N ALA A 123 -3.62 -6.21 14.45
CA ALA A 123 -3.86 -5.16 15.44
C ALA A 123 -4.27 -5.76 16.80
N ARG A 124 -5.14 -6.77 16.80
CA ARG A 124 -5.48 -7.52 18.04
C ARG A 124 -4.27 -8.23 18.67
N ALA A 125 -3.25 -8.53 17.89
CA ALA A 125 -2.01 -9.15 18.35
C ALA A 125 -0.91 -8.14 18.71
N GLY A 126 -1.25 -6.85 18.85
CA GLY A 126 -0.35 -5.79 19.31
C GLY A 126 0.39 -5.02 18.23
N ALA A 127 -0.02 -5.14 16.96
CA ALA A 127 0.44 -4.23 15.90
C ALA A 127 -0.44 -2.97 15.83
N VAL A 128 0.05 -1.92 15.21
CA VAL A 128 -0.78 -0.79 14.75
C VAL A 128 -1.04 -0.97 13.26
N GLY A 129 -2.29 -1.22 12.90
CA GLY A 129 -2.72 -1.32 11.52
C GLY A 129 -2.97 0.05 10.91
N VAL A 130 -2.60 0.22 9.63
CA VAL A 130 -3.02 1.38 8.82
C VAL A 130 -3.74 0.84 7.59
N ILE A 131 -5.06 1.01 7.58
CA ILE A 131 -5.93 0.59 6.48
C ILE A 131 -6.05 1.76 5.52
N LEU A 132 -5.68 1.50 4.27
CA LEU A 132 -5.77 2.45 3.17
C LEU A 132 -7.14 2.35 2.49
N PRO A 133 -7.64 3.44 1.88
CA PRO A 133 -8.86 3.42 1.11
C PRO A 133 -8.72 2.55 -0.14
N ASP A 134 -9.85 2.15 -0.69
CA ASP A 134 -9.90 1.45 -1.97
C ASP A 134 -9.19 2.25 -3.06
N PHE A 135 -8.59 1.52 -3.98
CA PHE A 135 -7.83 2.06 -5.08
C PHE A 135 -8.67 2.04 -6.36
N ALA A 136 -9.03 3.21 -6.87
CA ALA A 136 -9.74 3.28 -8.13
C ALA A 136 -8.79 3.02 -9.31
N LYS A 137 -9.22 2.20 -10.28
CA LYS A 137 -8.41 1.90 -11.48
C LYS A 137 -8.03 3.16 -12.27
N SER A 138 -8.91 4.17 -12.28
CA SER A 138 -8.64 5.49 -12.88
C SER A 138 -7.46 6.22 -12.24
N ASP A 139 -7.19 5.94 -10.97
CA ASP A 139 -6.13 6.61 -10.23
C ASP A 139 -4.75 6.03 -10.52
N LEU A 140 -4.68 4.82 -11.12
CA LEU A 140 -3.43 4.18 -11.49
C LEU A 140 -2.60 5.06 -12.43
N PHE A 141 -3.18 5.41 -13.57
CA PHE A 141 -2.48 6.24 -14.56
C PHE A 141 -2.25 7.66 -14.08
N ARG A 142 -3.23 8.24 -13.39
CA ARG A 142 -3.06 9.55 -12.76
C ARG A 142 -1.93 9.55 -11.74
N GLY A 143 -1.85 8.52 -10.91
CA GLY A 143 -0.80 8.35 -9.92
C GLY A 143 0.58 8.27 -10.57
N VAL A 144 0.73 7.51 -11.66
CA VAL A 144 2.00 7.38 -12.40
C VAL A 144 2.37 8.68 -13.13
N VAL A 145 1.40 9.32 -13.80
CA VAL A 145 1.66 10.56 -14.57
C VAL A 145 2.07 11.72 -13.65
N LEU A 146 1.42 11.86 -12.51
CA LEU A 146 1.65 12.98 -11.57
C LEU A 146 2.73 12.67 -10.53
N GLY A 147 2.86 11.41 -10.11
CA GLY A 147 3.73 11.00 -9.01
C GLY A 147 4.93 10.16 -9.43
N GLY A 148 5.05 9.79 -10.71
CA GLY A 148 6.12 8.92 -11.19
C GLY A 148 5.89 7.45 -10.83
N VAL A 149 6.97 6.72 -10.54
CA VAL A 149 6.89 5.30 -10.19
C VAL A 149 6.12 5.12 -8.88
N LEU A 150 5.10 4.27 -8.91
CA LEU A 150 4.32 3.95 -7.71
C LEU A 150 5.20 3.26 -6.66
N PRO A 151 4.97 3.51 -5.37
CA PRO A 151 5.62 2.76 -4.30
C PRO A 151 5.41 1.26 -4.47
N LYS A 152 6.40 0.46 -4.10
CA LYS A 152 6.23 -1.00 -4.05
C LYS A 152 5.09 -1.36 -3.09
N LYS A 153 4.36 -2.43 -3.42
CA LYS A 153 3.21 -2.85 -2.60
C LYS A 153 2.11 -1.78 -2.47
N THR A 154 1.88 -1.03 -3.54
CA THR A 154 0.76 -0.07 -3.63
C THR A 154 -0.57 -0.79 -3.64
N PHE A 155 -0.68 -1.85 -4.45
CA PHE A 155 -1.88 -2.64 -4.61
C PHE A 155 -1.54 -4.08 -4.98
N SER A 156 -2.56 -4.94 -4.91
CA SER A 156 -2.56 -6.28 -5.46
C SER A 156 -3.59 -6.39 -6.57
N MET A 157 -3.26 -7.09 -7.65
CA MET A 157 -4.22 -7.49 -8.67
C MET A 157 -4.78 -8.86 -8.31
N GLY A 158 -6.11 -8.98 -8.25
CA GLY A 158 -6.82 -10.17 -7.81
C GLY A 158 -6.67 -10.46 -6.31
N HIS A 159 -7.50 -11.37 -5.83
CA HIS A 159 -7.49 -11.79 -4.43
C HIS A 159 -6.31 -12.69 -4.11
N ALA A 160 -5.89 -12.71 -2.84
CA ALA A 160 -4.71 -13.48 -2.42
C ALA A 160 -4.87 -14.99 -2.68
N GLU A 161 -6.08 -15.52 -2.45
CA GLU A 161 -6.43 -16.93 -2.66
C GLU A 161 -6.47 -17.35 -4.13
N GLU A 162 -6.61 -16.41 -5.04
CA GLU A 162 -6.62 -16.68 -6.49
C GLU A 162 -5.21 -16.85 -7.05
N LYS A 163 -4.20 -16.40 -6.34
CA LYS A 163 -2.81 -16.45 -6.79
C LYS A 163 -2.30 -17.88 -6.76
N ARG A 164 -1.68 -18.29 -7.87
CA ARG A 164 -1.11 -19.62 -8.07
C ARG A 164 0.40 -19.54 -8.14
N TYR A 165 1.04 -20.60 -7.70
CA TYR A 165 2.45 -20.80 -8.05
C TYR A 165 2.55 -21.04 -9.54
N TYR A 166 3.49 -20.37 -10.18
CA TYR A 166 3.83 -20.65 -11.56
C TYR A 166 5.34 -20.74 -11.72
N LEU A 167 5.74 -21.56 -12.69
CA LEU A 167 7.12 -21.66 -13.12
C LEU A 167 7.20 -21.12 -14.53
N GLU A 168 8.05 -20.12 -14.71
CA GLU A 168 8.40 -19.61 -16.02
C GLU A 168 9.71 -20.24 -16.45
N CYS A 169 9.66 -21.01 -17.55
CA CYS A 169 10.81 -21.63 -18.14
C CYS A 169 10.96 -21.20 -19.59
N ARG A 170 12.17 -20.86 -19.99
CA ARG A 170 12.50 -20.57 -21.39
C ARG A 170 13.84 -21.21 -21.76
N GLN A 171 13.95 -21.57 -23.00
CA GLN A 171 15.22 -22.03 -23.55
C GLN A 171 16.14 -20.82 -23.77
N ILE A 172 17.28 -20.84 -23.15
CA ILE A 172 18.29 -19.77 -23.24
C ILE A 172 19.41 -20.05 -24.27
N ALA A 173 19.49 -21.31 -24.76
CA ALA A 173 20.43 -21.70 -25.80
C ALA A 173 19.69 -22.24 -27.02
N PRO A 174 20.17 -22.02 -28.26
CA PRO A 174 19.62 -22.65 -29.45
C PRO A 174 19.72 -24.18 -29.34
N GLN A 175 18.68 -24.90 -29.78
CA GLN A 175 18.86 -26.32 -30.06
C GLN A 175 19.84 -26.48 -31.22
N THR A 176 20.92 -27.17 -31.01
CA THR A 176 21.72 -27.76 -32.06
C THR A 176 20.96 -29.01 -32.53
N LEU A 177 20.28 -28.90 -33.67
CA LEU A 177 19.73 -30.03 -34.41
C LEU A 177 20.88 -30.83 -35.03
#